data_e3f5aaaf5ed51b799c6faebb0bb047c3
#
_entry.id   e3f5aaaf5ed51b799c6faebb0bb047c3
#
_cell.length_a   1.000
_cell.length_b   1.000
_cell.length_c   1.000
_cell.angle_alpha   90.00
_cell.angle_beta   90.00
_cell.angle_gamma   90.00
#
_symmetry.space_group_name_H-M   'P 1'
#
loop_
_entity.id
_entity.type
_entity.pdbx_description
1 polymer ?
#
loop_
_entity_poly.entity_id
_entity_poly.type
_entity_poly.pdbx_seq_one_letter_code
_entity_poly.pdbx_strand_id
1 'polypeptide(L)'
;MRDYKNVKVPRRYRIASSAATTRRAAPPPSRKTGKRAGVFAKALTIIAIAGGCYCGWLGYKWFAESEVFQISAVDVQGVRRLGEQDLKIFADAFTGQNIFLVDLDLVAKRAADHPWIKDVRIYRRLPNRVIVRIAERVPIALLNAGTGLYLVDEDCMVLERLSRPPESSDLPIISAHIHGPAKGRVIDDHAVQSSILLLKELSARGGWRIGDVRVKADTPESISVLYAGKEFKLGRGSYEEKFRRLSEITSDMKRRGLDFAYMDLRPERQAAVMVKK
;
A
#
# COMPACT_ATOMS: atom_id res chain seq x y z
N MET A 1 64.70 56.01 37.76
CA MET A 1 65.97 56.68 37.38
C MET A 1 65.80 57.29 36.00
N ARG A 2 65.95 58.54 36.06
CA ARG A 2 66.17 59.66 35.13
C ARG A 2 64.97 60.42 34.60
N ASP A 3 64.73 61.52 35.30
CA ASP A 3 64.23 62.81 34.89
C ASP A 3 64.78 63.36 33.57
N TYR A 4 63.96 64.13 32.88
CA TYR A 4 64.36 65.37 32.19
C TYR A 4 63.07 66.19 31.92
N LYS A 5 62.76 67.15 32.74
CA LYS A 5 63.03 68.59 32.70
C LYS A 5 62.43 69.35 31.52
N ASN A 6 61.44 70.18 31.93
CA ASN A 6 60.91 71.38 31.29
C ASN A 6 61.92 72.22 30.52
N VAL A 7 61.58 72.64 29.30
CA VAL A 7 62.17 73.81 28.65
C VAL A 7 61.04 74.74 28.21
N LYS A 8 61.06 75.92 28.85
CA LYS A 8 60.27 77.09 28.46
C LYS A 8 60.89 77.73 27.21
N VAL A 9 60.12 78.06 26.16
CA VAL A 9 60.52 78.86 25.04
C VAL A 9 59.67 80.12 24.99
N PRO A 10 60.29 81.32 24.74
CA PRO A 10 59.68 82.63 25.03
C PRO A 10 58.75 83.13 23.92
N ARG A 11 57.79 83.94 24.41
CA ARG A 11 56.94 84.81 23.57
C ARG A 11 57.78 85.79 22.77
N ARG A 12 57.51 85.91 21.49
CA ARG A 12 57.36 87.14 20.68
C ARG A 12 57.47 86.84 19.20
N TYR A 13 56.31 86.92 18.51
CA TYR A 13 56.26 87.77 17.35
C TYR A 13 54.76 87.91 16.94
N ARG A 14 54.30 89.16 17.09
CA ARG A 14 52.99 89.59 16.64
C ARG A 14 53.16 90.04 15.19
N ILE A 15 52.62 89.32 14.22
CA ILE A 15 52.46 89.78 12.85
C ILE A 15 50.96 89.98 12.62
N ALA A 16 50.61 91.24 12.39
CA ALA A 16 49.26 91.60 11.93
C ALA A 16 49.09 91.10 10.51
N SER A 17 48.13 90.28 10.27
CA SER A 17 47.67 89.99 8.91
C SER A 17 46.24 90.41 8.75
N SER A 18 46.04 91.18 7.73
CA SER A 18 44.78 91.76 7.19
C SER A 18 43.65 90.77 7.10
N ALA A 19 42.51 91.23 7.57
CA ALA A 19 41.20 90.52 7.30
C ALA A 19 40.87 90.45 5.83
N ALA A 20 41.13 89.34 5.22
CA ALA A 20 40.47 89.01 3.93
C ALA A 20 39.17 88.32 4.24
N THR A 21 38.08 89.03 4.07
CA THR A 21 36.72 88.53 4.16
C THR A 21 36.44 87.53 2.98
N THR A 22 36.78 86.28 3.22
CA THR A 22 36.34 85.23 2.28
C THR A 22 34.82 85.05 2.42
N ARG A 23 34.08 85.57 1.49
CA ARG A 23 32.67 85.23 1.30
C ARG A 23 32.59 83.72 1.13
N ARG A 24 32.10 83.02 2.17
CA ARG A 24 31.72 81.63 2.10
C ARG A 24 30.59 81.49 1.10
N ALA A 25 30.87 80.92 -0.07
CA ALA A 25 29.88 80.57 -1.03
C ALA A 25 28.84 79.63 -0.38
N ALA A 26 27.58 79.97 -0.45
CA ALA A 26 26.49 79.13 0.02
C ALA A 26 26.57 77.72 -0.67
N PRO A 27 26.39 76.65 0.05
CA PRO A 27 26.37 75.32 -0.57
C PRO A 27 25.24 75.27 -1.58
N PRO A 28 25.44 74.60 -2.75
CA PRO A 28 24.39 74.51 -3.76
C PRO A 28 23.20 73.80 -3.15
N PRO A 29 21.95 74.19 -3.54
CA PRO A 29 20.75 73.55 -3.00
C PRO A 29 20.79 72.04 -3.30
N SER A 30 20.76 71.23 -2.25
CA SER A 30 20.64 69.77 -2.42
C SER A 30 19.38 69.45 -3.17
N ARG A 31 19.54 69.02 -4.43
CA ARG A 31 18.42 68.52 -5.23
C ARG A 31 17.82 67.31 -4.48
N LYS A 32 16.68 67.51 -3.84
CA LYS A 32 15.83 66.44 -3.23
C LYS A 32 15.15 65.64 -4.37
N THR A 33 15.94 64.95 -5.22
CA THR A 33 15.42 64.12 -6.30
C THR A 33 15.28 62.64 -5.90
N GLY A 34 15.64 62.25 -4.67
CA GLY A 34 15.69 60.88 -4.24
C GLY A 34 14.35 60.19 -3.89
N LYS A 35 13.34 60.93 -3.43
CA LYS A 35 12.11 60.31 -2.93
C LYS A 35 11.15 59.81 -4.04
N ARG A 36 11.05 60.51 -5.17
CA ARG A 36 10.17 60.10 -6.30
C ARG A 36 10.77 58.95 -7.07
N ALA A 37 12.09 58.88 -7.30
CA ALA A 37 12.75 57.75 -7.95
C ALA A 37 12.56 56.44 -7.21
N GLY A 38 12.62 56.47 -5.86
CA GLY A 38 12.41 55.27 -5.04
C GLY A 38 10.95 54.75 -5.07
N VAL A 39 9.96 55.64 -5.18
CA VAL A 39 8.55 55.26 -5.34
C VAL A 39 8.29 54.62 -6.70
N PHE A 40 8.84 55.19 -7.78
CA PHE A 40 8.75 54.63 -9.13
C PHE A 40 9.44 53.26 -9.23
N ALA A 41 10.62 53.09 -8.62
CA ALA A 41 11.31 51.82 -8.60
C ALA A 41 10.49 50.74 -7.87
N LYS A 42 9.91 51.06 -6.71
CA LYS A 42 9.00 50.12 -5.97
C LYS A 42 7.75 49.78 -6.75
N ALA A 43 7.13 50.76 -7.42
CA ALA A 43 5.97 50.54 -8.25
C ALA A 43 6.30 49.60 -9.43
N LEU A 44 7.44 49.82 -10.10
CA LEU A 44 7.92 48.97 -11.19
C LEU A 44 8.17 47.53 -10.72
N THR A 45 8.77 47.35 -9.53
CA THR A 45 9.01 46.03 -8.91
C THR A 45 7.68 45.32 -8.64
N ILE A 46 6.68 46.02 -8.08
CA ILE A 46 5.35 45.46 -7.83
C ILE A 46 4.67 45.03 -9.12
N ILE A 47 4.74 45.86 -10.15
CA ILE A 47 4.18 45.56 -11.49
C ILE A 47 4.88 44.33 -12.10
N ALA A 48 6.21 44.25 -11.98
CA ALA A 48 6.98 43.11 -12.49
C ALA A 48 6.62 41.81 -11.75
N ILE A 49 6.46 41.86 -10.44
CA ILE A 49 6.02 40.70 -9.63
C ILE A 49 4.59 40.29 -10.00
N ALA A 50 3.67 41.25 -10.09
CA ALA A 50 2.29 41.01 -10.49
C ALA A 50 2.19 40.43 -11.91
N GLY A 51 2.97 40.96 -12.85
CA GLY A 51 3.08 40.44 -14.21
C GLY A 51 3.65 39.01 -14.22
N GLY A 52 4.68 38.75 -13.45
CA GLY A 52 5.26 37.42 -13.32
C GLY A 52 4.26 36.40 -12.71
N CYS A 53 3.53 36.77 -11.67
CA CYS A 53 2.47 35.96 -11.09
C CYS A 53 1.33 35.68 -12.07
N TYR A 54 0.93 36.72 -12.86
CA TYR A 54 -0.11 36.57 -13.87
C TYR A 54 0.32 35.64 -15.00
N CYS A 55 1.53 35.82 -15.53
CA CYS A 55 2.08 34.90 -16.54
C CYS A 55 2.23 33.46 -16.01
N GLY A 56 2.66 33.33 -14.77
CA GLY A 56 2.74 32.02 -14.09
C GLY A 56 1.36 31.36 -13.94
N TRP A 57 0.35 32.15 -13.58
CA TRP A 57 -1.04 31.65 -13.48
C TRP A 57 -1.60 31.26 -14.88
N LEU A 58 -1.35 32.04 -15.90
CA LEU A 58 -1.75 31.69 -17.26
C LEU A 58 -1.05 30.44 -17.77
N GLY A 59 0.26 30.30 -17.49
CA GLY A 59 1.03 29.11 -17.83
C GLY A 59 0.52 27.88 -17.11
N TYR A 60 0.22 28.01 -15.81
CA TYR A 60 -0.38 26.92 -15.01
C TYR A 60 -1.76 26.52 -15.57
N LYS A 61 -2.63 27.49 -15.86
CA LYS A 61 -3.95 27.23 -16.42
C LYS A 61 -3.85 26.50 -17.77
N TRP A 62 -2.98 26.98 -18.67
CA TRP A 62 -2.73 26.34 -19.95
C TRP A 62 -2.23 24.89 -19.77
N PHE A 63 -1.30 24.66 -18.84
CA PHE A 63 -0.78 23.33 -18.53
C PHE A 63 -1.86 22.41 -17.94
N ALA A 64 -2.68 22.92 -17.03
CA ALA A 64 -3.73 22.15 -16.37
C ALA A 64 -4.87 21.74 -17.33
N GLU A 65 -5.21 22.62 -18.30
CA GLU A 65 -6.30 22.42 -19.26
C GLU A 65 -5.83 21.84 -20.61
N SER A 66 -4.51 21.63 -20.79
CA SER A 66 -3.94 21.16 -22.05
C SER A 66 -4.41 19.75 -22.40
N GLU A 67 -5.02 19.58 -23.56
CA GLU A 67 -5.46 18.29 -24.11
C GLU A 67 -4.30 17.27 -24.25
N VAL A 68 -3.07 17.77 -24.42
CA VAL A 68 -1.87 16.92 -24.52
C VAL A 68 -1.65 16.07 -23.27
N PHE A 69 -2.02 16.62 -22.11
CA PHE A 69 -1.85 15.95 -20.81
C PHE A 69 -3.15 15.37 -20.24
N GLN A 70 -4.25 15.49 -20.96
CA GLN A 70 -5.49 14.81 -20.57
C GLN A 70 -5.38 13.32 -20.83
N ILE A 71 -5.69 12.51 -19.82
CA ILE A 71 -5.63 11.05 -19.91
C ILE A 71 -6.64 10.58 -20.97
N SER A 72 -6.12 10.03 -22.06
CA SER A 72 -6.90 9.53 -23.19
C SER A 72 -6.98 7.99 -23.20
N ALA A 73 -6.09 7.29 -22.51
CA ALA A 73 -6.08 5.83 -22.47
C ALA A 73 -5.65 5.31 -21.10
N VAL A 74 -6.38 4.30 -20.63
CA VAL A 74 -6.09 3.55 -19.42
C VAL A 74 -5.82 2.10 -19.84
N ASP A 75 -4.61 1.62 -19.59
CA ASP A 75 -4.19 0.26 -19.88
C ASP A 75 -4.22 -0.56 -18.60
N VAL A 76 -5.19 -1.48 -18.47
CA VAL A 76 -5.36 -2.32 -17.29
C VAL A 76 -4.76 -3.69 -17.56
N GLN A 77 -3.84 -4.11 -16.70
CA GLN A 77 -3.08 -5.35 -16.82
C GLN A 77 -3.26 -6.24 -15.59
N GLY A 78 -3.18 -7.58 -15.80
CA GLY A 78 -3.21 -8.55 -14.70
C GLY A 78 -4.61 -9.03 -14.33
N VAL A 79 -5.62 -8.67 -15.12
CA VAL A 79 -7.02 -9.02 -14.89
C VAL A 79 -7.35 -10.38 -15.53
N ARG A 80 -8.05 -11.25 -14.77
CA ARG A 80 -8.54 -12.55 -15.22
C ARG A 80 -10.01 -12.81 -14.88
N ARG A 81 -10.45 -12.33 -13.71
CA ARG A 81 -11.80 -12.57 -13.16
C ARG A 81 -12.62 -11.30 -13.01
N LEU A 82 -11.96 -10.15 -12.83
CA LEU A 82 -12.66 -8.87 -12.74
C LEU A 82 -13.35 -8.56 -14.08
N GLY A 83 -14.63 -8.21 -14.00
CA GLY A 83 -15.43 -7.84 -15.17
C GLY A 83 -15.22 -6.37 -15.56
N GLU A 84 -15.76 -5.99 -16.72
CA GLU A 84 -15.72 -4.61 -17.20
C GLU A 84 -16.34 -3.62 -16.21
N GLN A 85 -17.36 -4.03 -15.48
CA GLN A 85 -18.04 -3.19 -14.48
C GLN A 85 -17.11 -2.86 -13.29
N ASP A 86 -16.29 -3.82 -12.86
CA ASP A 86 -15.33 -3.63 -11.77
C ASP A 86 -14.19 -2.71 -12.20
N LEU A 87 -13.86 -2.70 -13.49
CA LEU A 87 -12.81 -1.88 -14.07
C LEU A 87 -13.26 -0.44 -14.39
N LYS A 88 -14.55 -0.17 -14.40
CA LYS A 88 -15.10 1.18 -14.64
C LYS A 88 -14.55 2.21 -13.67
N ILE A 89 -14.25 1.82 -12.43
CA ILE A 89 -13.66 2.71 -11.43
C ILE A 89 -12.39 3.41 -11.94
N PHE A 90 -11.58 2.73 -12.76
CA PHE A 90 -10.37 3.31 -13.35
C PHE A 90 -10.71 4.23 -14.51
N ALA A 91 -11.63 3.84 -15.38
CA ALA A 91 -12.06 4.68 -16.50
C ALA A 91 -12.66 6.00 -15.99
N ASP A 92 -13.61 5.92 -15.04
CA ASP A 92 -14.30 7.07 -14.46
C ASP A 92 -13.34 7.99 -13.67
N ALA A 93 -12.31 7.41 -13.02
CA ALA A 93 -11.34 8.17 -12.26
C ALA A 93 -10.33 8.92 -13.12
N PHE A 94 -10.03 8.44 -14.33
CA PHE A 94 -8.93 8.96 -15.14
C PHE A 94 -9.36 9.74 -16.39
N THR A 95 -10.48 9.35 -17.01
CA THR A 95 -10.89 9.93 -18.29
C THR A 95 -11.08 11.45 -18.20
N GLY A 96 -10.39 12.18 -19.08
CA GLY A 96 -10.48 13.64 -19.17
C GLY A 96 -9.73 14.42 -18.08
N GLN A 97 -9.07 13.72 -17.12
CA GLN A 97 -8.26 14.40 -16.11
C GLN A 97 -6.82 14.64 -16.59
N ASN A 98 -6.20 15.70 -16.10
CA ASN A 98 -4.79 15.94 -16.37
C ASN A 98 -3.92 14.92 -15.62
N ILE A 99 -3.02 14.24 -16.35
CA ILE A 99 -2.17 13.15 -15.84
C ILE A 99 -1.29 13.55 -14.65
N PHE A 100 -0.95 14.83 -14.51
CA PHE A 100 -0.12 15.35 -13.41
C PHE A 100 -0.95 15.73 -12.18
N LEU A 101 -2.22 16.10 -12.37
CA LEU A 101 -3.10 16.57 -11.31
C LEU A 101 -3.90 15.45 -10.64
N VAL A 102 -4.08 14.31 -11.34
CA VAL A 102 -4.80 13.18 -10.78
C VAL A 102 -4.03 12.52 -9.64
N ASP A 103 -4.73 12.23 -8.55
CA ASP A 103 -4.18 11.50 -7.40
C ASP A 103 -4.28 9.98 -7.64
N LEU A 104 -3.17 9.39 -8.07
CA LEU A 104 -3.09 7.95 -8.35
C LEU A 104 -3.23 7.09 -7.09
N ASP A 105 -2.74 7.57 -5.94
CA ASP A 105 -2.78 6.83 -4.68
C ASP A 105 -4.19 6.74 -4.16
N LEU A 106 -4.98 7.80 -4.32
CA LEU A 106 -6.41 7.78 -3.94
C LEU A 106 -7.19 6.77 -4.80
N VAL A 107 -6.91 6.72 -6.11
CA VAL A 107 -7.56 5.75 -7.01
C VAL A 107 -7.14 4.33 -6.67
N ALA A 108 -5.85 4.10 -6.41
CA ALA A 108 -5.33 2.80 -6.00
C ALA A 108 -5.97 2.31 -4.69
N LYS A 109 -6.11 3.18 -3.69
CA LYS A 109 -6.78 2.85 -2.42
C LYS A 109 -8.24 2.46 -2.62
N ARG A 110 -8.99 3.25 -3.40
CA ARG A 110 -10.40 2.92 -3.71
C ARG A 110 -10.55 1.59 -4.45
N ALA A 111 -9.64 1.31 -5.38
CA ALA A 111 -9.64 0.04 -6.09
C ALA A 111 -9.29 -1.14 -5.18
N ALA A 112 -8.37 -0.94 -4.21
CA ALA A 112 -8.00 -1.96 -3.22
C ALA A 112 -9.13 -2.35 -2.26
N ASP A 113 -10.20 -1.53 -2.15
CA ASP A 113 -11.41 -1.89 -1.40
C ASP A 113 -12.22 -3.03 -2.07
N HIS A 114 -11.92 -3.33 -3.34
CA HIS A 114 -12.60 -4.41 -4.04
C HIS A 114 -12.09 -5.79 -3.57
N PRO A 115 -12.96 -6.73 -3.14
CA PRO A 115 -12.57 -8.00 -2.52
C PRO A 115 -11.63 -8.88 -3.37
N TRP A 116 -11.76 -8.83 -4.69
CA TRP A 116 -10.94 -9.60 -5.61
C TRP A 116 -9.58 -8.98 -5.94
N ILE A 117 -9.30 -7.77 -5.44
CA ILE A 117 -8.03 -7.08 -5.68
C ILE A 117 -7.10 -7.30 -4.49
N LYS A 118 -5.93 -7.89 -4.73
CA LYS A 118 -4.88 -8.08 -3.73
C LYS A 118 -3.93 -6.90 -3.66
N ASP A 119 -3.53 -6.38 -4.82
CA ASP A 119 -2.61 -5.23 -4.95
C ASP A 119 -2.93 -4.45 -6.23
N VAL A 120 -2.76 -3.14 -6.19
CA VAL A 120 -2.93 -2.24 -7.33
C VAL A 120 -1.74 -1.31 -7.40
N ARG A 121 -1.13 -1.24 -8.57
CA ARG A 121 -0.05 -0.29 -8.85
C ARG A 121 -0.39 0.51 -10.09
N ILE A 122 -0.35 1.83 -9.97
CA ILE A 122 -0.74 2.74 -11.03
C ILE A 122 0.47 3.58 -11.44
N TYR A 123 0.76 3.63 -12.74
CA TYR A 123 1.90 4.34 -13.30
C TYR A 123 1.46 5.33 -14.37
N ARG A 124 2.07 6.51 -14.36
CA ARG A 124 1.93 7.48 -15.44
C ARG A 124 2.81 7.08 -16.61
N ARG A 125 2.25 7.03 -17.80
CA ARG A 125 2.97 6.89 -19.07
C ARG A 125 2.70 8.11 -19.92
N LEU A 126 3.61 9.06 -19.81
CA LEU A 126 3.49 10.34 -20.52
C LEU A 126 3.39 10.15 -22.04
N PRO A 127 2.69 11.05 -22.75
CA PRO A 127 2.08 12.28 -22.21
C PRO A 127 0.70 12.08 -21.56
N ASN A 128 -0.11 11.09 -21.96
CA ASN A 128 -1.55 11.05 -21.71
C ASN A 128 -2.10 9.63 -21.42
N ARG A 129 -1.26 8.70 -20.95
CA ARG A 129 -1.66 7.32 -20.64
C ARG A 129 -1.41 6.97 -19.20
N VAL A 130 -2.28 6.09 -18.65
CA VAL A 130 -2.11 5.50 -17.33
C VAL A 130 -2.06 3.99 -17.48
N ILE A 131 -1.11 3.35 -16.80
CA ILE A 131 -1.00 1.89 -16.72
C ILE A 131 -1.42 1.48 -15.32
N VAL A 132 -2.43 0.63 -15.22
CA VAL A 132 -2.93 0.05 -13.98
C VAL A 132 -2.56 -1.43 -13.96
N ARG A 133 -1.72 -1.84 -13.02
CA ARG A 133 -1.38 -3.25 -12.79
C ARG A 133 -2.14 -3.75 -11.57
N ILE A 134 -2.93 -4.77 -11.78
CA ILE A 134 -3.76 -5.40 -10.76
C ILE A 134 -3.21 -6.80 -10.47
N ALA A 135 -3.01 -7.10 -9.20
CA ALA A 135 -2.85 -8.47 -8.72
C ALA A 135 -4.19 -8.93 -8.16
N GLU A 136 -4.83 -9.88 -8.82
CA GLU A 136 -6.07 -10.47 -8.33
C GLU A 136 -5.82 -11.46 -7.20
N ARG A 137 -6.77 -11.55 -6.25
CA ARG A 137 -6.78 -12.58 -5.22
C ARG A 137 -7.16 -13.93 -5.83
N VAL A 138 -6.50 -14.97 -5.38
CA VAL A 138 -6.78 -16.34 -5.82
C VAL A 138 -7.46 -17.07 -4.69
N PRO A 139 -8.69 -17.59 -4.88
CA PRO A 139 -9.35 -18.40 -3.86
C PRO A 139 -8.59 -19.71 -3.65
N ILE A 140 -8.40 -20.10 -2.42
CA ILE A 140 -7.72 -21.35 -2.05
C ILE A 140 -8.62 -22.35 -1.34
N ALA A 141 -9.79 -21.92 -0.85
CA ALA A 141 -10.75 -22.78 -0.20
C ALA A 141 -12.19 -22.27 -0.33
N LEU A 142 -13.11 -23.19 -0.18
CA LEU A 142 -14.53 -22.95 0.08
C LEU A 142 -14.77 -23.02 1.59
N LEU A 143 -15.28 -21.96 2.20
CA LEU A 143 -15.65 -21.92 3.59
C LEU A 143 -17.15 -22.13 3.77
N ASN A 144 -17.54 -23.22 4.38
CA ASN A 144 -18.90 -23.47 4.86
C ASN A 144 -19.02 -22.96 6.30
N ALA A 145 -19.69 -21.84 6.47
CA ALA A 145 -19.86 -21.16 7.75
C ALA A 145 -21.19 -21.52 8.46
N GLY A 146 -21.93 -22.49 7.95
CA GLY A 146 -23.30 -22.80 8.43
C GLY A 146 -24.36 -21.81 7.92
N THR A 147 -24.03 -20.55 7.73
CA THR A 147 -24.90 -19.49 7.16
C THR A 147 -24.80 -19.36 5.65
N GLY A 148 -23.86 -20.06 5.04
CA GLY A 148 -23.58 -20.03 3.60
C GLY A 148 -22.21 -20.53 3.23
N LEU A 149 -21.96 -20.56 1.93
CA LEU A 149 -20.70 -20.97 1.33
C LEU A 149 -19.97 -19.74 0.80
N TYR A 150 -18.68 -19.61 1.13
CA TYR A 150 -17.88 -18.46 0.79
C TYR A 150 -16.56 -18.86 0.14
N LEU A 151 -16.12 -18.11 -0.87
CA LEU A 151 -14.76 -18.21 -1.38
C LEU A 151 -13.81 -17.43 -0.48
N VAL A 152 -12.71 -18.05 -0.05
CA VAL A 152 -11.69 -17.43 0.78
C VAL A 152 -10.31 -17.62 0.17
N ASP A 153 -9.45 -16.61 0.33
CA ASP A 153 -8.08 -16.63 -0.13
C ASP A 153 -7.08 -17.01 0.98
N GLU A 154 -5.80 -16.93 0.67
CA GLU A 154 -4.70 -17.27 1.58
C GLU A 154 -4.56 -16.32 2.78
N ASP A 155 -5.11 -15.10 2.68
CA ASP A 155 -5.11 -14.08 3.74
C ASP A 155 -6.41 -14.14 4.57
N CYS A 156 -7.22 -15.20 4.44
CA CYS A 156 -8.55 -15.35 5.04
C CYS A 156 -9.55 -14.27 4.60
N MET A 157 -9.34 -13.61 3.46
CA MET A 157 -10.26 -12.64 2.90
C MET A 157 -11.46 -13.33 2.26
N VAL A 158 -12.67 -12.90 2.60
CA VAL A 158 -13.89 -13.35 1.96
C VAL A 158 -14.05 -12.65 0.60
N LEU A 159 -13.87 -13.40 -0.48
CA LEU A 159 -13.95 -12.87 -1.84
C LEU A 159 -15.39 -12.75 -2.30
N GLU A 160 -16.17 -13.81 -2.09
CA GLU A 160 -17.55 -13.91 -2.59
C GLU A 160 -18.37 -14.89 -1.76
N ARG A 161 -19.68 -14.65 -1.67
CA ARG A 161 -20.67 -15.60 -1.17
C ARG A 161 -21.27 -16.37 -2.34
N LEU A 162 -21.22 -17.69 -2.29
CA LEU A 162 -21.82 -18.53 -3.33
C LEU A 162 -23.26 -18.91 -2.97
N SER A 163 -24.16 -18.81 -3.93
CA SER A 163 -25.56 -19.20 -3.77
C SER A 163 -25.74 -20.72 -3.73
N ARG A 164 -24.83 -21.45 -4.39
CA ARG A 164 -24.78 -22.92 -4.42
C ARG A 164 -23.34 -23.40 -4.54
N PRO A 165 -23.02 -24.61 -4.07
CA PRO A 165 -21.73 -25.21 -4.35
C PRO A 165 -21.50 -25.30 -5.87
N PRO A 166 -20.28 -25.01 -6.34
CA PRO A 166 -19.95 -25.27 -7.74
C PRO A 166 -20.02 -26.78 -8.02
N GLU A 167 -20.55 -27.16 -9.17
CA GLU A 167 -20.73 -28.56 -9.57
C GLU A 167 -19.41 -29.32 -9.65
N SER A 168 -18.33 -28.63 -10.01
CA SER A 168 -16.96 -29.11 -9.95
C SER A 168 -16.08 -28.01 -9.36
N SER A 169 -15.44 -28.27 -8.24
CA SER A 169 -14.48 -27.37 -7.64
C SER A 169 -13.23 -28.13 -7.26
N ASP A 170 -12.09 -27.65 -7.76
CA ASP A 170 -10.78 -28.13 -7.31
C ASP A 170 -10.36 -27.53 -5.96
N LEU A 171 -11.28 -26.79 -5.29
CA LEU A 171 -11.02 -26.17 -4.00
C LEU A 171 -11.46 -27.07 -2.85
N PRO A 172 -10.66 -27.17 -1.79
CA PRO A 172 -11.01 -27.85 -0.55
C PRO A 172 -12.14 -27.12 0.18
N ILE A 173 -12.89 -27.85 1.01
CA ILE A 173 -13.94 -27.26 1.83
C ILE A 173 -13.47 -27.19 3.29
N ILE A 174 -13.54 -26.00 3.90
CA ILE A 174 -13.40 -25.78 5.33
C ILE A 174 -14.80 -25.62 5.90
N SER A 175 -15.18 -26.46 6.86
CA SER A 175 -16.42 -26.33 7.63
C SER A 175 -16.10 -25.76 9.00
N ALA A 176 -16.63 -24.59 9.31
CA ALA A 176 -16.42 -23.90 10.59
C ALA A 176 -17.71 -23.23 11.05
N HIS A 177 -17.93 -23.15 12.35
CA HIS A 177 -19.07 -22.45 12.94
C HIS A 177 -18.67 -21.01 13.26
N ILE A 178 -18.73 -20.14 12.26
CA ILE A 178 -18.41 -18.71 12.41
C ILE A 178 -19.63 -17.83 12.14
N HIS A 179 -19.68 -16.68 12.82
CA HIS A 179 -20.78 -15.75 12.68
C HIS A 179 -20.46 -14.71 11.61
N GLY A 180 -21.37 -14.58 10.63
CA GLY A 180 -21.45 -13.45 9.72
C GLY A 180 -20.22 -13.12 8.86
N PRO A 181 -19.59 -14.11 8.16
CA PRO A 181 -18.55 -13.74 7.20
C PRO A 181 -19.15 -12.81 6.15
N ALA A 182 -18.49 -11.67 5.91
CA ALA A 182 -18.94 -10.66 4.98
C ALA A 182 -17.95 -10.48 3.83
N LYS A 183 -18.47 -10.31 2.61
CA LYS A 183 -17.65 -10.03 1.41
C LYS A 183 -16.73 -8.83 1.65
N GLY A 184 -15.45 -8.97 1.31
CA GLY A 184 -14.44 -7.92 1.48
C GLY A 184 -13.94 -7.76 2.92
N ARG A 185 -14.20 -8.74 3.79
CA ARG A 185 -13.68 -8.75 5.16
C ARG A 185 -12.77 -9.95 5.40
N VAL A 186 -11.73 -9.73 6.17
CA VAL A 186 -10.85 -10.80 6.65
C VAL A 186 -11.55 -11.52 7.80
N ILE A 187 -11.49 -12.84 7.78
CA ILE A 187 -12.04 -13.69 8.84
C ILE A 187 -11.04 -13.72 9.98
N ASP A 188 -11.44 -13.17 11.13
CA ASP A 188 -10.67 -13.20 12.37
C ASP A 188 -11.12 -14.38 13.26
N ASP A 189 -10.88 -15.60 12.75
CA ASP A 189 -11.14 -16.85 13.46
C ASP A 189 -9.91 -17.76 13.37
N HIS A 190 -9.38 -18.12 14.53
CA HIS A 190 -8.14 -18.91 14.63
C HIS A 190 -8.25 -20.32 14.04
N ALA A 191 -9.43 -20.94 14.05
CA ALA A 191 -9.61 -22.27 13.47
C ALA A 191 -9.60 -22.20 11.94
N VAL A 192 -10.22 -21.17 11.36
CA VAL A 192 -10.17 -20.91 9.92
C VAL A 192 -8.76 -20.54 9.49
N GLN A 193 -8.08 -19.64 10.20
CA GLN A 193 -6.70 -19.24 9.90
C GLN A 193 -5.75 -20.45 9.93
N SER A 194 -5.86 -21.30 10.95
CA SER A 194 -5.08 -22.54 11.07
C SER A 194 -5.39 -23.53 9.95
N SER A 195 -6.65 -23.59 9.51
CA SER A 195 -7.07 -24.45 8.39
C SER A 195 -6.51 -23.97 7.05
N ILE A 196 -6.43 -22.66 6.84
CA ILE A 196 -5.79 -22.07 5.66
C ILE A 196 -4.29 -22.42 5.63
N LEU A 197 -3.59 -22.25 6.76
CA LEU A 197 -2.19 -22.66 6.88
C LEU A 197 -1.99 -24.15 6.61
N LEU A 198 -2.86 -25.01 7.17
CA LEU A 198 -2.88 -26.43 6.89
C LEU A 198 -3.02 -26.76 5.41
N LEU A 199 -3.94 -26.12 4.71
CA LEU A 199 -4.15 -26.32 3.29
C LEU A 199 -2.96 -25.84 2.43
N LYS A 200 -2.29 -24.77 2.82
CA LYS A 200 -1.05 -24.30 2.17
C LYS A 200 0.05 -25.36 2.29
N GLU A 201 0.23 -25.93 3.47
CA GLU A 201 1.21 -27.01 3.71
C GLU A 201 0.87 -28.28 2.91
N LEU A 202 -0.40 -28.69 2.85
CA LEU A 202 -0.84 -29.81 2.03
C LEU A 202 -0.58 -29.61 0.54
N SER A 203 -0.87 -28.41 0.04
CA SER A 203 -0.64 -28.06 -1.37
C SER A 203 0.84 -28.07 -1.73
N ALA A 204 1.69 -27.55 -0.84
CA ALA A 204 3.15 -27.47 -1.07
C ALA A 204 3.81 -28.86 -1.12
N ARG A 205 3.31 -29.84 -0.34
CA ARG A 205 3.88 -31.19 -0.27
C ARG A 205 3.49 -32.07 -1.45
N GLY A 206 2.37 -31.80 -2.10
CA GLY A 206 1.80 -32.65 -3.14
C GLY A 206 1.28 -33.99 -2.59
N GLY A 207 0.82 -34.86 -3.50
CA GLY A 207 0.29 -36.20 -3.13
C GLY A 207 -1.16 -36.21 -2.65
N TRP A 208 -1.75 -35.03 -2.41
CA TRP A 208 -3.16 -34.86 -2.06
C TRP A 208 -3.90 -34.20 -3.21
N ARG A 209 -5.04 -34.77 -3.60
CA ARG A 209 -5.96 -34.09 -4.48
C ARG A 209 -6.74 -33.07 -3.66
N ILE A 210 -6.29 -31.81 -3.68
CA ILE A 210 -6.74 -30.76 -2.75
C ILE A 210 -8.25 -30.54 -2.82
N GLY A 211 -8.87 -30.65 -3.98
CA GLY A 211 -10.34 -30.56 -4.14
C GLY A 211 -11.14 -31.59 -3.37
N ASP A 212 -10.54 -32.76 -3.06
CA ASP A 212 -11.19 -33.82 -2.28
C ASP A 212 -11.01 -33.64 -0.77
N VAL A 213 -10.21 -32.66 -0.34
CA VAL A 213 -9.94 -32.39 1.08
C VAL A 213 -11.13 -31.68 1.71
N ARG A 214 -11.57 -32.19 2.85
CA ARG A 214 -12.58 -31.56 3.70
C ARG A 214 -11.99 -31.33 5.08
N VAL A 215 -11.93 -30.07 5.52
CA VAL A 215 -11.42 -29.68 6.83
C VAL A 215 -12.60 -29.36 7.74
N LYS A 216 -12.64 -29.95 8.93
CA LYS A 216 -13.53 -29.54 10.00
C LYS A 216 -12.74 -28.70 10.99
N ALA A 217 -13.21 -27.49 11.26
CA ALA A 217 -12.52 -26.47 12.03
C ALA A 217 -13.47 -25.85 13.07
N ASP A 218 -13.90 -26.65 14.03
CA ASP A 218 -14.78 -26.16 15.11
C ASP A 218 -14.00 -25.31 16.12
N THR A 219 -12.81 -25.77 16.49
CA THR A 219 -11.85 -25.02 17.30
C THR A 219 -10.43 -25.26 16.77
N PRO A 220 -9.46 -24.41 17.07
CA PRO A 220 -8.07 -24.64 16.63
C PRO A 220 -7.49 -25.99 17.11
N GLU A 221 -7.92 -26.48 18.27
CA GLU A 221 -7.51 -27.75 18.84
C GLU A 221 -8.19 -28.97 18.22
N SER A 222 -9.33 -28.77 17.55
CA SER A 222 -10.16 -29.85 16.98
C SER A 222 -10.11 -29.95 15.46
N ILE A 223 -9.13 -29.28 14.82
CA ILE A 223 -9.00 -29.33 13.37
C ILE A 223 -8.77 -30.77 12.91
N SER A 224 -9.64 -31.25 12.02
CA SER A 224 -9.52 -32.55 11.39
C SER A 224 -9.66 -32.45 9.87
N VAL A 225 -8.99 -33.36 9.16
CA VAL A 225 -9.02 -33.48 7.71
C VAL A 225 -9.67 -34.79 7.33
N LEU A 226 -10.68 -34.74 6.48
CA LEU A 226 -11.24 -35.89 5.79
C LEU A 226 -10.66 -35.95 4.38
N TYR A 227 -10.05 -37.09 4.03
CA TYR A 227 -9.51 -37.34 2.72
C TYR A 227 -9.55 -38.83 2.37
N ALA A 228 -10.03 -39.19 1.20
CA ALA A 228 -10.17 -40.58 0.72
C ALA A 228 -10.86 -41.51 1.72
N GLY A 229 -11.89 -41.03 2.41
CA GLY A 229 -12.65 -41.79 3.43
C GLY A 229 -11.94 -42.00 4.74
N LYS A 230 -10.80 -41.31 4.98
CA LYS A 230 -10.02 -41.36 6.22
C LYS A 230 -10.07 -40.05 6.96
N GLU A 231 -10.13 -40.08 8.27
CA GLU A 231 -10.11 -38.88 9.11
C GLU A 231 -8.76 -38.78 9.84
N PHE A 232 -8.17 -37.58 9.75
CA PHE A 232 -6.90 -37.21 10.37
C PHE A 232 -7.14 -36.06 11.34
N LYS A 233 -7.05 -36.30 12.66
CA LYS A 233 -7.11 -35.22 13.67
C LYS A 233 -5.74 -34.60 13.83
N LEU A 234 -5.63 -33.34 13.44
CA LEU A 234 -4.38 -32.60 13.44
C LEU A 234 -4.32 -31.57 14.57
N GLY A 235 -5.45 -30.92 14.89
CA GLY A 235 -5.46 -29.80 15.81
C GLY A 235 -4.53 -28.67 15.35
N ARG A 236 -4.10 -27.81 16.28
CA ARG A 236 -3.14 -26.75 16.01
C ARG A 236 -1.69 -27.19 16.23
N GLY A 237 -0.73 -26.41 15.71
CA GLY A 237 0.71 -26.58 15.90
C GLY A 237 1.47 -26.73 14.58
N SER A 238 2.68 -27.32 14.63
CA SER A 238 3.50 -27.52 13.44
C SER A 238 2.91 -28.56 12.49
N TYR A 239 2.27 -28.13 11.43
CA TYR A 239 1.72 -29.05 10.42
C TYR A 239 2.83 -29.78 9.66
N GLU A 240 3.98 -29.16 9.48
CA GLU A 240 5.14 -29.78 8.85
C GLU A 240 5.55 -31.07 9.58
N GLU A 241 5.70 -31.02 10.91
CA GLU A 241 6.08 -32.19 11.69
C GLU A 241 4.97 -33.25 11.71
N LYS A 242 3.71 -32.83 11.82
CA LYS A 242 2.58 -33.77 11.79
C LYS A 242 2.48 -34.51 10.46
N PHE A 243 2.73 -33.85 9.35
CA PHE A 243 2.73 -34.51 8.04
C PHE A 243 3.95 -35.43 7.85
N ARG A 244 5.11 -35.10 8.42
CA ARG A 244 6.24 -36.02 8.43
C ARG A 244 5.89 -37.30 9.16
N ARG A 245 5.35 -37.19 10.40
CA ARG A 245 4.86 -38.32 11.19
C ARG A 245 3.77 -39.12 10.49
N LEU A 246 2.81 -38.42 9.86
CA LEU A 246 1.76 -39.06 9.06
C LEU A 246 2.35 -39.93 7.95
N SER A 247 3.34 -39.42 7.22
CA SER A 247 4.01 -40.14 6.15
C SER A 247 4.74 -41.40 6.68
N GLU A 248 5.44 -41.30 7.81
CA GLU A 248 6.13 -42.41 8.44
C GLU A 248 5.15 -43.52 8.87
N ILE A 249 4.06 -43.13 9.58
CA ILE A 249 3.05 -44.06 10.05
C ILE A 249 2.31 -44.74 8.90
N THR A 250 1.89 -43.96 7.89
CA THR A 250 1.16 -44.52 6.72
C THR A 250 2.04 -45.47 5.93
N SER A 251 3.33 -45.17 5.79
CA SER A 251 4.30 -46.06 5.14
C SER A 251 4.49 -47.37 5.91
N ASP A 252 4.59 -47.31 7.23
CA ASP A 252 4.71 -48.50 8.08
C ASP A 252 3.44 -49.36 8.03
N MET A 253 2.26 -48.76 8.14
CA MET A 253 0.99 -49.47 8.02
C MET A 253 0.83 -50.15 6.67
N LYS A 254 1.22 -49.46 5.56
CA LYS A 254 1.18 -50.05 4.22
C LYS A 254 2.09 -51.27 4.12
N ARG A 255 3.29 -51.21 4.71
CA ARG A 255 4.22 -52.37 4.76
C ARG A 255 3.63 -53.59 5.50
N ARG A 256 2.84 -53.32 6.55
CA ARG A 256 2.17 -54.36 7.32
C ARG A 256 0.84 -54.81 6.75
N GLY A 257 0.38 -54.27 5.62
CA GLY A 257 -0.90 -54.61 5.02
C GLY A 257 -2.11 -54.12 5.83
N LEU A 258 -1.92 -53.13 6.70
CA LEU A 258 -2.98 -52.59 7.56
C LEU A 258 -3.61 -51.37 6.90
N ASP A 259 -4.95 -51.30 6.95
CA ASP A 259 -5.72 -50.10 6.59
C ASP A 259 -6.31 -49.47 7.86
N PHE A 260 -6.59 -48.17 7.79
CA PHE A 260 -7.14 -47.39 8.90
C PHE A 260 -8.26 -46.47 8.44
N ALA A 261 -9.17 -46.19 9.36
CA ALA A 261 -10.24 -45.23 9.14
C ALA A 261 -9.98 -43.88 9.79
N TYR A 262 -9.18 -43.84 10.85
CA TYR A 262 -8.97 -42.69 11.70
C TYR A 262 -7.55 -42.66 12.26
N MET A 263 -6.95 -41.45 12.33
CA MET A 263 -5.64 -41.23 12.94
C MET A 263 -5.63 -39.90 13.68
N ASP A 264 -5.23 -39.94 14.98
CA ASP A 264 -5.07 -38.76 15.81
C ASP A 264 -3.59 -38.41 15.97
N LEU A 265 -3.19 -37.27 15.41
CA LEU A 265 -1.82 -36.72 15.41
C LEU A 265 -1.68 -35.52 16.36
N ARG A 266 -2.70 -35.20 17.14
CA ARG A 266 -2.65 -34.09 18.11
C ARG A 266 -1.58 -34.29 19.18
N PRO A 267 -1.41 -35.51 19.77
CA PRO A 267 -0.31 -35.74 20.71
C PRO A 267 1.05 -35.69 20.02
N GLU A 268 2.02 -35.00 20.64
CA GLU A 268 3.33 -34.76 20.02
C GLU A 268 4.17 -36.03 19.82
N ARG A 269 4.08 -37.00 20.74
CA ARG A 269 4.93 -38.20 20.75
C ARG A 269 4.24 -39.49 20.33
N GLN A 270 2.94 -39.51 20.28
CA GLN A 270 2.15 -40.71 19.99
C GLN A 270 1.06 -40.39 18.96
N ALA A 271 0.68 -41.39 18.17
CA ALA A 271 -0.49 -41.30 17.32
C ALA A 271 -1.45 -42.43 17.66
N ALA A 272 -2.72 -42.10 17.86
CA ALA A 272 -3.75 -43.11 18.02
C ALA A 272 -4.32 -43.44 16.61
N VAL A 273 -4.33 -44.73 16.26
CA VAL A 273 -4.79 -45.19 14.95
C VAL A 273 -5.88 -46.22 15.14
N MET A 274 -7.02 -46.01 14.48
CA MET A 274 -8.10 -47.00 14.43
C MET A 274 -7.97 -47.81 13.15
N VAL A 275 -7.54 -49.05 13.28
CA VAL A 275 -7.37 -49.97 12.15
C VAL A 275 -8.76 -50.49 11.72
N LYS A 276 -8.99 -50.53 10.40
CA LYS A 276 -10.16 -51.23 9.85
C LYS A 276 -9.96 -52.74 10.01
N LYS A 277 -10.95 -53.37 10.56
CA LYS A 277 -11.02 -54.84 10.56
C LYS A 277 -11.41 -55.36 9.19
#